data_de4064a338429be5e13a3aea9121663e
#
_entry.id   de4064a338429be5e13a3aea9121663e
#
_cell.length_a   1.000
_cell.length_b   1.000
_cell.length_c   1.000
_cell.angle_alpha   90.00
_cell.angle_beta   90.00
_cell.angle_gamma   90.00
#
_symmetry.space_group_name_H-M   'P 1'
#
loop_
_entity.id
_entity.type
_entity.pdbx_description
1 polymer ?
#
loop_
_entity_poly.entity_id
_entity_poly.type
_entity_poly.pdbx_seq_one_letter_code
_entity_poly.pdbx_strand_id
1 'polypeptide(L)'
;MNNNPKETMEETFRNHPIMTDKGKGLSCNKKILHEIERQFEYAEQQKSKVFFMRYDIRFPEGYDHADNSVFRAFQAKFMKNLSRHGLAPQYIAVREQSREKHQHYHVALLLDGQKTRNIHNHIRTAERLWDGTLGLPERENGYGLIDDCTRGRDGAVQVNGVLLRRDDPEYEARRDDCFRRASYLAKTNTKGNAPKYQREVFSSRIPRKND
;
A
#
# COMPACT_ATOMS: atom_id res chain seq x y z
N MET A 1 -21.60 22.28 -0.22
CA MET A 1 -20.56 21.21 -0.24
C MET A 1 -19.82 21.29 1.09
N ASN A 2 -19.90 20.25 1.92
CA ASN A 2 -19.18 20.20 3.20
C ASN A 2 -17.68 20.07 2.91
N ASN A 3 -16.94 21.18 3.01
CA ASN A 3 -15.50 21.19 2.87
C ASN A 3 -14.88 20.62 4.17
N ASN A 4 -14.74 19.29 4.25
CA ASN A 4 -14.00 18.67 5.33
C ASN A 4 -12.51 19.02 5.15
N PRO A 5 -11.87 19.82 6.04
CA PRO A 5 -10.48 20.26 5.86
C PRO A 5 -9.46 19.10 5.82
N LYS A 6 -9.88 17.91 6.27
CA LYS A 6 -9.08 16.69 6.29
C LYS A 6 -9.10 15.92 4.96
N GLU A 7 -9.97 16.29 4.03
CA GLU A 7 -10.19 15.60 2.77
C GLU A 7 -9.98 16.52 1.57
N THR A 8 -9.80 15.93 0.39
CA THR A 8 -9.74 16.66 -0.87
C THR A 8 -10.47 15.88 -1.97
N MET A 9 -11.13 16.62 -2.86
CA MET A 9 -11.69 16.12 -4.12
C MET A 9 -10.94 16.68 -5.34
N GLU A 10 -9.83 17.40 -5.10
CA GLU A 10 -8.99 17.89 -6.19
C GLU A 10 -8.34 16.70 -6.92
N GLU A 11 -8.04 16.88 -8.19
CA GLU A 11 -7.42 15.86 -9.04
C GLU A 11 -5.93 15.70 -8.75
N THR A 12 -5.35 16.68 -8.05
CA THR A 12 -3.95 16.69 -7.66
C THR A 12 -3.77 16.98 -6.18
N PHE A 13 -2.67 16.49 -5.62
CA PHE A 13 -2.18 16.80 -4.29
C PHE A 13 -0.70 17.16 -4.39
N ARG A 14 -0.35 18.42 -4.07
CA ARG A 14 1.02 18.95 -4.20
C ARG A 14 1.65 18.64 -5.57
N ASN A 15 0.90 18.93 -6.62
CA ASN A 15 1.22 18.70 -8.04
C ASN A 15 1.24 17.24 -8.49
N HIS A 16 1.03 16.26 -7.61
CA HIS A 16 0.92 14.84 -8.00
C HIS A 16 -0.53 14.47 -8.27
N PRO A 17 -0.84 13.75 -9.36
CA PRO A 17 -2.18 13.27 -9.64
C PRO A 17 -2.64 12.26 -8.58
N ILE A 18 -3.91 12.34 -8.18
CA ILE A 18 -4.51 11.44 -7.20
C ILE A 18 -5.84 10.85 -7.68
N MET A 19 -6.25 9.74 -7.08
CA MET A 19 -7.47 9.02 -7.45
C MET A 19 -8.69 9.59 -6.73
N THR A 20 -9.23 10.69 -7.23
CA THR A 20 -10.52 11.25 -6.82
C THR A 20 -11.55 11.11 -7.94
N ASP A 21 -12.83 11.21 -7.61
CA ASP A 21 -13.92 11.25 -8.59
C ASP A 21 -15.04 12.13 -8.03
N LYS A 22 -15.09 13.38 -8.52
CA LYS A 22 -16.12 14.37 -8.12
C LYS A 22 -17.52 13.91 -8.45
N GLY A 23 -17.70 13.23 -9.58
CA GLY A 23 -19.01 12.73 -10.03
C GLY A 23 -19.57 11.63 -9.13
N LYS A 24 -18.69 10.83 -8.52
CA LYS A 24 -19.04 9.77 -7.55
C LYS A 24 -18.86 10.19 -6.11
N GLY A 25 -18.49 11.44 -5.81
CA GLY A 25 -18.22 11.92 -4.47
C GLY A 25 -17.01 11.24 -3.79
N LEU A 26 -16.05 10.75 -4.56
CA LEU A 26 -14.87 10.06 -4.02
C LEU A 26 -13.79 11.07 -3.66
N SER A 27 -13.56 11.26 -2.37
CA SER A 27 -12.50 12.09 -1.81
C SER A 27 -11.31 11.27 -1.30
N CYS A 28 -10.18 11.95 -1.10
CA CYS A 28 -8.97 11.39 -0.49
C CYS A 28 -8.64 12.09 0.84
N ASN A 29 -8.19 11.31 1.82
CA ASN A 29 -7.71 11.81 3.12
C ASN A 29 -6.32 12.43 2.97
N LYS A 30 -6.20 13.73 3.27
CA LYS A 30 -4.95 14.50 3.14
C LYS A 30 -3.82 13.98 4.02
N LYS A 31 -4.11 13.46 5.23
CA LYS A 31 -3.07 12.90 6.12
C LYS A 31 -2.46 11.64 5.53
N ILE A 32 -3.27 10.79 4.89
CA ILE A 32 -2.78 9.59 4.23
C ILE A 32 -1.97 9.96 3.00
N LEU A 33 -2.42 10.93 2.20
CA LEU A 33 -1.66 11.44 1.05
C LEU A 33 -0.28 11.99 1.47
N HIS A 34 -0.22 12.78 2.55
CA HIS A 34 1.04 13.25 3.12
C HIS A 34 1.97 12.10 3.54
N GLU A 35 1.41 11.06 4.15
CA GLU A 35 2.23 9.92 4.56
C GLU A 35 2.74 9.13 3.35
N ILE A 36 1.94 8.98 2.30
CA ILE A 36 2.38 8.39 1.02
C ILE A 36 3.56 9.21 0.46
N GLU A 37 3.41 10.53 0.34
CA GLU A 37 4.44 11.43 -0.15
C GLU A 37 5.75 11.27 0.63
N ARG A 38 5.68 11.32 1.95
CA ARG A 38 6.85 11.13 2.84
C ARG A 38 7.56 9.81 2.63
N GLN A 39 6.82 8.71 2.41
CA GLN A 39 7.42 7.40 2.15
C GLN A 39 8.11 7.36 0.78
N PHE A 40 7.52 7.98 -0.26
CA PHE A 40 8.15 8.12 -1.57
C PHE A 40 9.44 8.95 -1.50
N GLU A 41 9.36 10.17 -0.95
CA GLU A 41 10.51 11.07 -0.79
C GLU A 41 11.66 10.39 -0.03
N TYR A 42 11.35 9.74 1.09
CA TYR A 42 12.37 9.03 1.87
C TYR A 42 12.98 7.87 1.08
N ALA A 43 12.17 7.06 0.40
CA ALA A 43 12.69 5.97 -0.42
C ALA A 43 13.60 6.49 -1.55
N GLU A 44 13.21 7.57 -2.20
CA GLU A 44 13.97 8.23 -3.27
C GLU A 44 15.28 8.88 -2.76
N GLN A 45 15.31 9.39 -1.53
CA GLN A 45 16.53 9.90 -0.91
C GLN A 45 17.54 8.79 -0.57
N GLN A 46 17.04 7.62 -0.17
CA GLN A 46 17.88 6.50 0.28
C GLN A 46 18.33 5.56 -0.84
N LYS A 47 17.69 5.61 -2.01
CA LYS A 47 17.88 4.65 -3.10
C LYS A 47 18.06 5.37 -4.44
N SER A 48 19.01 4.92 -5.26
CA SER A 48 19.20 5.43 -6.62
C SER A 48 18.10 4.94 -7.58
N LYS A 49 17.49 3.80 -7.28
CA LYS A 49 16.36 3.21 -7.99
C LYS A 49 15.35 2.72 -6.98
N VAL A 50 14.08 3.05 -7.19
CA VAL A 50 12.97 2.61 -6.34
C VAL A 50 12.08 1.66 -7.13
N PHE A 51 11.82 0.49 -6.59
CA PHE A 51 10.82 -0.42 -7.14
C PHE A 51 9.52 -0.28 -6.36
N PHE A 52 8.51 0.26 -7.02
CA PHE A 52 7.17 0.44 -6.47
C PHE A 52 6.30 -0.78 -6.74
N MET A 53 5.60 -1.25 -5.71
CA MET A 53 4.53 -2.23 -5.87
C MET A 53 3.39 -1.97 -4.89
N ARG A 54 2.19 -2.39 -5.29
CA ARG A 54 0.99 -2.39 -4.46
C ARG A 54 0.43 -3.80 -4.36
N TYR A 55 -0.13 -4.13 -3.19
CA TYR A 55 -0.88 -5.37 -2.98
C TYR A 55 -1.97 -5.15 -1.94
N ASP A 56 -2.99 -5.99 -1.99
CA ASP A 56 -4.10 -5.97 -1.04
C ASP A 56 -4.12 -7.28 -0.25
N ILE A 57 -4.44 -7.19 1.04
CA ILE A 57 -4.49 -8.33 1.97
C ILE A 57 -5.93 -8.52 2.40
N ARG A 58 -6.41 -9.75 2.28
CA ARG A 58 -7.74 -10.17 2.72
C ARG A 58 -7.63 -11.24 3.79
N PHE A 59 -8.68 -11.36 4.59
CA PHE A 59 -8.85 -12.48 5.51
C PHE A 59 -9.73 -13.56 4.86
N PRO A 60 -9.60 -14.83 5.27
CA PRO A 60 -10.51 -15.87 4.84
C PRO A 60 -11.93 -15.58 5.32
N GLU A 61 -12.90 -16.13 4.63
CA GLU A 61 -14.31 -16.05 5.03
C GLU A 61 -14.50 -16.65 6.44
N GLY A 62 -15.32 -16.01 7.28
CA GLY A 62 -15.57 -16.45 8.66
C GLY A 62 -14.44 -16.14 9.66
N TYR A 63 -13.40 -15.40 9.25
CA TYR A 63 -12.34 -15.00 10.16
C TYR A 63 -12.80 -13.92 11.13
N ASP A 64 -12.90 -14.26 12.42
CA ASP A 64 -13.54 -13.43 13.46
C ASP A 64 -12.53 -12.70 14.36
N HIS A 65 -11.59 -11.96 13.77
CA HIS A 65 -10.71 -11.07 14.52
C HIS A 65 -10.79 -9.63 14.01
N ALA A 66 -11.28 -8.74 14.86
CA ALA A 66 -11.51 -7.35 14.51
C ALA A 66 -10.29 -6.45 14.74
N ASP A 67 -9.22 -6.93 15.36
CA ASP A 67 -8.03 -6.14 15.67
C ASP A 67 -6.95 -6.21 14.57
N ASN A 68 -5.85 -5.47 14.78
CA ASN A 68 -4.74 -5.42 13.83
C ASN A 68 -3.58 -6.38 14.19
N SER A 69 -3.72 -7.25 15.19
CA SER A 69 -2.60 -8.06 15.72
C SER A 69 -1.98 -8.96 14.66
N VAL A 70 -2.81 -9.67 13.92
CA VAL A 70 -2.40 -10.61 12.87
C VAL A 70 -1.73 -9.88 11.69
N PHE A 71 -2.34 -8.77 11.24
CA PHE A 71 -1.71 -7.94 10.22
C PHE A 71 -0.34 -7.42 10.67
N ARG A 72 -0.22 -6.94 11.90
CA ARG A 72 1.06 -6.44 12.44
C ARG A 72 2.11 -7.54 12.53
N ALA A 73 1.73 -8.74 12.94
CA ALA A 73 2.62 -9.89 12.99
C ALA A 73 3.14 -10.28 11.60
N PHE A 74 2.24 -10.36 10.62
CA PHE A 74 2.59 -10.59 9.23
C PHE A 74 3.52 -9.49 8.69
N GLN A 75 3.12 -8.23 8.84
CA GLN A 75 3.88 -7.10 8.31
C GLN A 75 5.29 -7.05 8.88
N ALA A 76 5.46 -7.31 10.18
CA ALA A 76 6.78 -7.39 10.81
C ALA A 76 7.64 -8.52 10.21
N LYS A 77 7.07 -9.72 10.02
CA LYS A 77 7.76 -10.85 9.39
C LYS A 77 8.16 -10.53 7.95
N PHE A 78 7.25 -9.95 7.17
CA PHE A 78 7.49 -9.63 5.78
C PHE A 78 8.55 -8.54 5.61
N MET A 79 8.46 -7.44 6.36
CA MET A 79 9.47 -6.38 6.34
C MET A 79 10.85 -6.91 6.77
N LYS A 80 10.91 -7.77 7.79
CA LYS A 80 12.16 -8.41 8.22
C LYS A 80 12.74 -9.32 7.13
N ASN A 81 11.90 -10.07 6.42
CA ASN A 81 12.33 -10.89 5.29
C ASN A 81 12.94 -10.02 4.18
N LEU A 82 12.23 -8.98 3.73
CA LEU A 82 12.71 -8.06 2.69
C LEU A 82 14.02 -7.37 3.11
N SER A 83 14.14 -6.95 4.36
CA SER A 83 15.36 -6.32 4.89
C SER A 83 16.57 -7.27 4.92
N ARG A 84 16.36 -8.55 5.27
CA ARG A 84 17.41 -9.57 5.23
C ARG A 84 17.96 -9.82 3.83
N HIS A 85 17.13 -9.63 2.80
CA HIS A 85 17.54 -9.66 1.39
C HIS A 85 18.11 -8.32 0.89
N GLY A 86 18.30 -7.36 1.80
CA GLY A 86 18.87 -6.06 1.50
C GLY A 86 18.00 -5.14 0.67
N LEU A 87 16.69 -5.37 0.61
CA LEU A 87 15.75 -4.63 -0.22
C LEU A 87 15.33 -3.28 0.37
N ALA A 88 15.79 -2.95 1.59
CA ALA A 88 15.52 -1.68 2.29
C ALA A 88 14.05 -1.22 2.18
N PRO A 89 13.07 -2.01 2.65
CA PRO A 89 11.66 -1.75 2.41
C PRO A 89 11.15 -0.49 3.12
N GLN A 90 10.36 0.32 2.39
CA GLN A 90 9.51 1.37 2.93
C GLN A 90 8.06 1.04 2.54
N TYR A 91 7.12 1.24 3.45
CA TYR A 91 5.72 0.94 3.15
C TYR A 91 4.75 1.92 3.82
N ILE A 92 3.58 1.99 3.24
CA ILE A 92 2.37 2.47 3.89
C ILE A 92 1.27 1.44 3.68
N ALA A 93 0.53 1.13 4.73
CA ALA A 93 -0.63 0.26 4.69
C ALA A 93 -1.83 0.94 5.33
N VAL A 94 -2.99 0.76 4.74
CA VAL A 94 -4.23 1.33 5.24
C VAL A 94 -5.28 0.24 5.36
N ARG A 95 -5.85 0.15 6.57
CA ARG A 95 -6.98 -0.72 6.86
C ARG A 95 -8.24 -0.13 6.25
N GLU A 96 -9.02 -0.97 5.62
CA GLU A 96 -10.39 -0.69 5.20
C GLU A 96 -11.34 -1.73 5.78
N GLN A 97 -12.54 -1.28 6.12
CA GLN A 97 -13.62 -2.14 6.57
C GLN A 97 -14.95 -1.49 6.20
N SER A 98 -15.73 -2.14 5.35
CA SER A 98 -17.13 -1.75 5.18
C SER A 98 -18.00 -2.40 6.27
N ARG A 99 -19.22 -1.91 6.45
CA ARG A 99 -20.16 -2.48 7.44
C ARG A 99 -20.50 -3.95 7.17
N GLU A 100 -20.41 -4.37 5.91
CA GLU A 100 -20.81 -5.70 5.44
C GLU A 100 -19.64 -6.61 5.11
N LYS A 101 -18.40 -6.12 5.15
CA LYS A 101 -17.20 -6.86 4.75
C LYS A 101 -16.18 -6.91 5.86
N HIS A 102 -15.45 -8.03 5.90
CA HIS A 102 -14.29 -8.16 6.77
C HIS A 102 -13.25 -7.08 6.51
N GLN A 103 -12.42 -6.83 7.50
CA GLN A 103 -11.27 -5.95 7.36
C GLN A 103 -10.33 -6.44 6.26
N HIS A 104 -9.74 -5.52 5.53
CA HIS A 104 -8.68 -5.78 4.56
C HIS A 104 -7.68 -4.64 4.58
N TYR A 105 -6.50 -4.87 4.02
CA TYR A 105 -5.44 -3.86 4.02
C TYR A 105 -4.97 -3.62 2.60
N HIS A 106 -4.84 -2.37 2.25
CA HIS A 106 -4.17 -1.91 1.04
C HIS A 106 -2.76 -1.49 1.40
N VAL A 107 -1.78 -1.97 0.66
CA VAL A 107 -0.36 -1.72 0.93
C VAL A 107 0.33 -1.16 -0.30
N ALA A 108 1.07 -0.07 -0.14
CA ALA A 108 2.07 0.40 -1.09
C ALA A 108 3.46 0.14 -0.50
N LEU A 109 4.34 -0.48 -1.29
CA LEU A 109 5.67 -0.92 -0.90
C LEU A 109 6.70 -0.36 -1.87
N LEU A 110 7.80 0.17 -1.34
CA LEU A 110 8.91 0.78 -2.05
C LEU A 110 10.20 0.05 -1.68
N LEU A 111 10.81 -0.62 -2.63
CA LEU A 111 12.00 -1.46 -2.44
C LEU A 111 13.22 -0.88 -3.16
N ASP A 112 14.41 -1.40 -2.84
CA ASP A 112 15.63 -1.09 -3.60
C ASP A 112 15.55 -1.71 -5.00
N GLY A 113 15.29 -0.87 -6.00
CA GLY A 113 15.16 -1.25 -7.40
C GLY A 113 16.46 -1.66 -8.08
N GLN A 114 17.60 -1.59 -7.41
CA GLN A 114 18.83 -2.21 -7.89
C GLN A 114 18.82 -3.72 -7.67
N LYS A 115 18.10 -4.19 -6.65
CA LYS A 115 18.09 -5.59 -6.22
C LYS A 115 16.84 -6.35 -6.64
N THR A 116 15.80 -5.66 -7.05
CA THR A 116 14.55 -6.32 -7.49
C THR A 116 13.86 -5.55 -8.61
N ARG A 117 13.17 -6.32 -9.48
CA ARG A 117 12.37 -5.79 -10.61
C ARG A 117 11.11 -6.63 -10.87
N ASN A 118 10.82 -7.57 -9.98
CA ASN A 118 9.73 -8.53 -10.18
C ASN A 118 8.86 -8.62 -8.94
N ILE A 119 7.57 -8.33 -9.09
CA ILE A 119 6.60 -8.40 -7.99
C ILE A 119 6.28 -9.83 -7.60
N HIS A 120 6.31 -10.78 -8.54
CA HIS A 120 5.82 -12.14 -8.35
C HIS A 120 6.46 -12.85 -7.15
N ASN A 121 7.80 -12.79 -7.03
CA ASN A 121 8.50 -13.41 -5.91
C ASN A 121 8.14 -12.78 -4.56
N HIS A 122 7.87 -11.48 -4.55
CA HIS A 122 7.44 -10.77 -3.33
C HIS A 122 6.01 -11.13 -2.95
N ILE A 123 5.12 -11.25 -3.92
CA ILE A 123 3.73 -11.69 -3.70
C ILE A 123 3.70 -13.12 -3.15
N ARG A 124 4.40 -14.07 -3.78
CA ARG A 124 4.50 -15.46 -3.28
C ARG A 124 5.07 -15.53 -1.86
N THR A 125 6.06 -14.70 -1.56
CA THR A 125 6.60 -14.61 -0.19
C THR A 125 5.58 -14.04 0.78
N ALA A 126 4.84 -13.01 0.37
CA ALA A 126 3.78 -12.42 1.18
C ALA A 126 2.64 -13.42 1.44
N GLU A 127 2.19 -14.16 0.42
CA GLU A 127 1.18 -15.22 0.53
C GLU A 127 1.59 -16.27 1.54
N ARG A 128 2.76 -16.88 1.37
CA ARG A 128 3.27 -17.90 2.30
C ARG A 128 3.36 -17.39 3.74
N LEU A 129 3.84 -16.16 3.95
CA LEU A 129 3.95 -15.56 5.28
C LEU A 129 2.58 -15.20 5.87
N TRP A 130 1.63 -14.79 5.02
CA TRP A 130 0.28 -14.47 5.45
C TRP A 130 -0.47 -15.73 5.86
N ASP A 131 -0.47 -16.76 5.02
CA ASP A 131 -1.08 -18.05 5.29
C ASP A 131 -0.52 -18.67 6.57
N GLY A 132 0.80 -18.69 6.74
CA GLY A 132 1.45 -19.17 7.97
C GLY A 132 1.17 -18.28 9.20
N THR A 133 0.85 -16.99 9.04
CA THR A 133 0.46 -16.12 10.16
C THR A 133 -0.99 -16.36 10.56
N LEU A 134 -1.84 -16.75 9.63
CA LEU A 134 -3.22 -17.19 9.86
C LEU A 134 -3.32 -18.64 10.40
N GLY A 135 -2.22 -19.38 10.43
CA GLY A 135 -2.21 -20.79 10.80
C GLY A 135 -2.84 -21.72 9.75
N LEU A 136 -2.92 -21.26 8.50
CA LEU A 136 -3.45 -22.06 7.40
C LEU A 136 -2.42 -23.11 6.94
N PRO A 137 -2.85 -24.30 6.49
CA PRO A 137 -1.97 -25.31 5.91
C PRO A 137 -1.25 -24.78 4.68
N GLU A 138 -0.03 -25.26 4.44
CA GLU A 138 0.72 -24.86 3.25
C GLU A 138 0.03 -25.36 1.97
N ARG A 139 -0.07 -24.50 0.95
CA ARG A 139 -0.60 -24.81 -0.38
C ARG A 139 0.34 -24.27 -1.44
N GLU A 140 0.49 -25.01 -2.53
CA GLU A 140 1.37 -24.64 -3.65
C GLU A 140 1.02 -23.28 -4.25
N ASN A 141 -0.26 -22.98 -4.40
CA ASN A 141 -0.75 -21.74 -5.01
C ASN A 141 -1.36 -20.75 -3.99
N GLY A 142 -1.11 -20.96 -2.68
CA GLY A 142 -1.70 -20.14 -1.61
C GLY A 142 -3.23 -20.18 -1.56
N TYR A 143 -3.83 -19.25 -0.84
CA TYR A 143 -5.30 -19.15 -0.65
C TYR A 143 -5.91 -17.98 -1.43
N GLY A 144 -5.12 -17.24 -2.23
CA GLY A 144 -5.59 -16.07 -2.96
C GLY A 144 -5.99 -14.89 -2.04
N LEU A 145 -5.43 -14.86 -0.82
CA LEU A 145 -5.71 -13.80 0.16
C LEU A 145 -4.84 -12.57 -0.04
N ILE A 146 -3.83 -12.65 -0.88
CA ILE A 146 -3.01 -11.53 -1.35
C ILE A 146 -3.35 -11.26 -2.82
N ASP A 147 -3.83 -10.05 -3.10
CA ASP A 147 -4.08 -9.59 -4.46
C ASP A 147 -2.88 -8.74 -4.91
N ASP A 148 -2.25 -9.11 -6.02
CA ASP A 148 -1.08 -8.42 -6.56
C ASP A 148 -1.42 -7.06 -7.21
N CYS A 149 -2.69 -6.71 -7.30
CA CYS A 149 -3.19 -5.46 -7.84
C CYS A 149 -2.71 -5.12 -9.27
N THR A 150 -2.29 -6.12 -10.05
CA THR A 150 -1.87 -5.93 -11.46
C THR A 150 -3.06 -5.78 -12.40
N ARG A 151 -4.25 -6.19 -11.96
CA ARG A 151 -5.49 -6.06 -12.69
C ARG A 151 -6.59 -5.40 -11.86
N GLY A 152 -7.42 -4.61 -12.52
CA GLY A 152 -8.65 -4.09 -11.95
C GLY A 152 -9.76 -5.15 -11.91
N ARG A 153 -10.88 -4.84 -11.27
CA ARG A 153 -12.07 -5.73 -11.25
C ARG A 153 -12.66 -5.96 -12.64
N ASP A 154 -12.45 -5.02 -13.54
CA ASP A 154 -12.81 -5.08 -14.96
C ASP A 154 -11.79 -5.82 -15.83
N GLY A 155 -10.75 -6.39 -15.23
CA GLY A 155 -9.64 -7.07 -15.90
C GLY A 155 -8.60 -6.13 -16.52
N ALA A 156 -8.80 -4.81 -16.48
CA ALA A 156 -7.84 -3.85 -17.03
C ALA A 156 -6.50 -3.89 -16.29
N VAL A 157 -5.41 -3.80 -17.05
CA VAL A 157 -4.05 -3.74 -16.51
C VAL A 157 -3.89 -2.47 -15.70
N GLN A 158 -3.33 -2.61 -14.50
CA GLN A 158 -3.09 -1.52 -13.57
C GLN A 158 -1.58 -1.26 -13.41
N VAL A 159 -1.22 0.00 -13.17
CA VAL A 159 0.16 0.38 -12.84
C VAL A 159 0.60 -0.33 -11.57
N ASN A 160 1.55 -1.26 -11.71
CA ASN A 160 2.17 -1.98 -10.61
C ASN A 160 3.51 -2.61 -11.03
N GLY A 161 4.41 -2.87 -10.08
CA GLY A 161 5.72 -3.42 -10.38
C GLY A 161 6.61 -2.47 -11.20
N VAL A 162 6.59 -1.18 -10.86
CA VAL A 162 7.27 -0.12 -11.62
C VAL A 162 8.64 0.17 -11.04
N LEU A 163 9.65 0.18 -11.92
CA LEU A 163 10.99 0.64 -11.56
C LEU A 163 11.13 2.13 -11.84
N LEU A 164 11.31 2.93 -10.79
CA LEU A 164 11.60 4.36 -10.85
C LEU A 164 13.12 4.57 -10.89
N ARG A 165 13.62 5.25 -11.92
CA ARG A 165 15.03 5.58 -12.11
C ARG A 165 15.12 7.07 -12.41
N ARG A 166 15.97 7.80 -11.70
CA ARG A 166 16.12 9.25 -11.90
C ARG A 166 16.75 9.63 -13.25
N ASP A 167 17.47 8.70 -13.84
CA ASP A 167 18.07 8.83 -15.18
C ASP A 167 17.10 8.49 -16.32
N ASP A 168 15.85 8.12 -16.01
CA ASP A 168 14.81 7.85 -16.99
C ASP A 168 14.18 9.18 -17.44
N PRO A 169 14.13 9.50 -18.75
CA PRO A 169 13.44 10.68 -19.24
C PRO A 169 11.97 10.78 -18.82
N GLU A 170 11.32 9.63 -18.59
CA GLU A 170 9.93 9.55 -18.14
C GLU A 170 9.79 9.42 -16.61
N TYR A 171 10.84 9.70 -15.84
CA TYR A 171 10.84 9.51 -14.39
C TYR A 171 9.65 10.18 -13.69
N GLU A 172 9.41 11.46 -13.96
CA GLU A 172 8.33 12.23 -13.32
C GLU A 172 6.94 11.64 -13.66
N ALA A 173 6.71 11.32 -14.92
CA ALA A 173 5.44 10.71 -15.35
C ALA A 173 5.21 9.35 -14.69
N ARG A 174 6.24 8.49 -14.63
CA ARG A 174 6.15 7.18 -13.96
C ARG A 174 5.96 7.31 -12.44
N ARG A 175 6.63 8.30 -11.84
CA ARG A 175 6.49 8.63 -10.42
C ARG A 175 5.06 9.07 -10.10
N ASP A 176 4.51 9.93 -10.94
CA ASP A 176 3.13 10.42 -10.83
C ASP A 176 2.11 9.28 -10.97
N ASP A 177 2.31 8.36 -11.91
CA ASP A 177 1.49 7.17 -12.05
C ASP A 177 1.54 6.28 -10.79
N CYS A 178 2.73 6.08 -10.22
CA CYS A 178 2.91 5.33 -8.97
C CYS A 178 2.24 6.05 -7.79
N PHE A 179 2.41 7.36 -7.69
CA PHE A 179 1.78 8.16 -6.64
C PHE A 179 0.25 8.13 -6.76
N ARG A 180 -0.26 8.34 -7.96
CA ARG A 180 -1.69 8.21 -8.27
C ARG A 180 -2.21 6.82 -7.87
N ARG A 181 -1.46 5.78 -8.19
CA ARG A 181 -1.82 4.41 -7.81
C ARG A 181 -1.81 4.19 -6.31
N ALA A 182 -0.83 4.74 -5.58
CA ALA A 182 -0.74 4.68 -4.12
C ALA A 182 -1.86 5.52 -3.46
N SER A 183 -2.29 6.63 -4.06
CA SER A 183 -3.35 7.49 -3.52
C SER A 183 -4.70 6.79 -3.35
N TYR A 184 -4.90 5.63 -4.00
CA TYR A 184 -6.04 4.75 -3.72
C TYR A 184 -6.18 4.43 -2.22
N LEU A 185 -5.08 4.29 -1.51
CA LEU A 185 -5.05 4.04 -0.07
C LEU A 185 -5.70 5.19 0.73
N ALA A 186 -5.73 6.38 0.16
CA ALA A 186 -6.29 7.58 0.78
C ALA A 186 -7.80 7.77 0.58
N LYS A 187 -8.47 6.95 -0.25
CA LYS A 187 -9.93 7.03 -0.46
C LYS A 187 -10.69 6.96 0.85
N THR A 188 -11.72 7.80 1.00
CA THR A 188 -12.43 7.97 2.28
C THR A 188 -13.67 7.12 2.43
N ASN A 189 -14.26 6.64 1.33
CA ASN A 189 -15.58 5.98 1.30
C ASN A 189 -15.70 4.66 2.10
N THR A 190 -14.58 4.05 2.48
CA THR A 190 -14.53 2.79 3.25
C THR A 190 -13.73 2.91 4.55
N LYS A 191 -13.46 4.14 5.00
CA LYS A 191 -12.69 4.44 6.21
C LYS A 191 -13.60 4.89 7.36
N GLY A 192 -13.04 4.86 8.58
CA GLY A 192 -13.77 5.26 9.79
C GLY A 192 -14.64 4.16 10.39
N ASN A 193 -14.62 2.94 9.84
CA ASN A 193 -15.36 1.79 10.38
C ASN A 193 -14.47 0.86 11.22
N ALA A 194 -13.22 1.22 11.48
CA ALA A 194 -12.38 0.44 12.38
C ALA A 194 -12.96 0.45 13.81
N PRO A 195 -12.84 -0.64 14.56
CA PRO A 195 -13.24 -0.66 15.97
C PRO A 195 -12.53 0.44 16.75
N LYS A 196 -13.19 0.93 17.81
CA LYS A 196 -12.63 1.98 18.66
C LYS A 196 -11.22 1.61 19.12
N TYR A 197 -10.31 2.59 19.07
CA TYR A 197 -8.87 2.43 19.39
C TYR A 197 -8.04 1.60 18.41
N GLN A 198 -8.61 1.13 17.30
CA GLN A 198 -7.82 0.47 16.25
C GLN A 198 -7.22 1.49 15.27
N ARG A 199 -5.92 1.32 15.00
CA ARG A 199 -5.20 2.14 14.02
C ARG A 199 -5.62 1.75 12.61
N GLU A 200 -5.85 2.73 11.74
CA GLU A 200 -6.17 2.49 10.33
C GLU A 200 -4.95 2.64 9.41
N VAL A 201 -3.95 3.41 9.80
CA VAL A 201 -2.77 3.71 8.97
C VAL A 201 -1.50 3.20 9.64
N PHE A 202 -0.70 2.47 8.88
CA PHE A 202 0.61 1.92 9.26
C PHE A 202 1.63 2.34 8.23
N SER A 203 2.83 2.69 8.66
CA SER A 203 3.93 3.06 7.76
C SER A 203 5.29 2.72 8.35
N SER A 204 6.29 2.63 7.49
CA SER A 204 7.68 2.56 7.92
C SER A 204 8.07 3.81 8.70
N ARG A 205 8.84 3.62 9.77
CA ARG A 205 9.38 4.74 10.53
C ARG A 205 10.45 5.45 9.69
N ILE A 206 10.25 6.74 9.48
CA ILE A 206 11.26 7.63 8.90
C ILE A 206 12.01 8.28 10.07
N PRO A 207 13.34 8.16 10.14
CA PRO A 207 14.14 8.88 11.15
C PRO A 207 13.84 10.39 11.09
N ARG A 208 13.75 11.03 12.26
CA ARG A 208 13.74 12.49 12.29
C ARG A 208 15.10 12.97 11.81
N LYS A 209 15.14 13.97 10.92
CA LYS A 209 16.38 14.72 10.74
C LYS A 209 16.71 15.30 12.10
N ASN A 210 17.85 14.92 12.64
CA ASN A 210 18.43 15.68 13.76
C ASN A 210 18.77 17.05 13.16
N ASP A 211 18.13 18.08 13.66
CA ASP A 211 18.52 19.46 13.40
C ASP A 211 19.90 19.73 13.96
#